data_423ebec3f74d7b6da192d40c2e71540d
#
_entry.id   423ebec3f74d7b6da192d40c2e71540d
#
_cell.length_a   1.000
_cell.length_b   1.000
_cell.length_c   1.000
_cell.angle_alpha   90.00
_cell.angle_beta   90.00
_cell.angle_gamma   90.00
#
_symmetry.space_group_name_H-M   'P 1'
#
loop_
_entity.id
_entity.type
_entity.pdbx_description
1 polymer ?
#
loop_
_entity_poly.entity_id
_entity_poly.type
_entity_poly.pdbx_seq_one_letter_code
_entity_poly.pdbx_strand_id
1 'polypeptide(L)'
;MKRTPLALVLLALVLPAAAQKINPGALPRAGSVDERFQSYNIEMVEVTGGRFWRPYASKPTAPEPTSANQPAGMSASLYEYRPPIDLSNARLRKLAAALGPAYLRVSGTWANTTFFQDSDGPAPSTPPEGFKAVLTAAQWKGVLDFSQAVNAPIVTSFAFGAGTRDASGVWTPAQADKILSFTKAKGGRIAAAEFMNEPTFAAMGGGPANYDAKAYARDLAVFKPFLKEKSPDTILLGPGGSGEGGALVPPGMKLISSDDILAATGPAFDVIDYHSYAAVSARCAQGPAAAAGIKPENALSEEWLSQAAKIEGFYAALRDKYEPGTPIWNTETAEAACGGDRFASTFLDTFRYLNQLGTLARQGVQVNMHNTLAASDYGLLDEKTYEPRPDYWAALAWHRMMGSTVLDAGANPKPGVYVYAHCLQGQAGGVALLAINASQTTPARLELANASERYSMTAPDLQSGKVLLNGSVLALGAGDELPVFRGKPTVAGPVELAPESITFFGVPGANNPACR
;
A
#
# COMPACT_ATOMS: atom_id res chain seq x y z
N MET A 1 3.83 32.46 -68.04
CA MET A 1 2.85 31.52 -67.52
C MET A 1 3.32 31.08 -66.11
N LYS A 2 2.77 31.65 -65.06
CA LYS A 2 3.08 31.31 -63.68
C LYS A 2 2.12 30.20 -63.20
N ARG A 3 2.64 29.03 -62.85
CA ARG A 3 1.85 27.93 -62.28
C ARG A 3 1.79 28.13 -60.76
N THR A 4 0.59 28.32 -60.22
CA THR A 4 0.28 28.37 -58.82
C THR A 4 0.15 26.91 -58.31
N PRO A 5 0.82 26.50 -57.22
CA PRO A 5 0.60 25.18 -56.66
C PRO A 5 -0.71 25.16 -55.85
N LEU A 6 -1.58 24.22 -56.14
CA LEU A 6 -2.78 23.94 -55.37
C LEU A 6 -2.39 23.14 -54.11
N ALA A 7 -2.48 23.76 -52.92
CA ALA A 7 -2.25 23.10 -51.65
C ALA A 7 -3.52 22.25 -51.30
N LEU A 8 -3.39 20.94 -51.33
CA LEU A 8 -4.41 20.02 -50.87
C LEU A 8 -4.38 20.01 -49.31
N VAL A 9 -5.36 20.62 -48.68
CA VAL A 9 -5.59 20.51 -47.22
C VAL A 9 -6.27 19.17 -46.96
N LEU A 10 -5.51 18.18 -46.46
CA LEU A 10 -6.08 16.96 -45.93
C LEU A 10 -6.74 17.28 -44.56
N LEU A 11 -8.06 17.38 -44.56
CA LEU A 11 -8.85 17.34 -43.34
C LEU A 11 -8.79 15.91 -42.80
N ALA A 12 -7.98 15.66 -41.75
CA ALA A 12 -8.03 14.42 -40.99
C ALA A 12 -9.37 14.40 -40.22
N LEU A 13 -10.31 13.60 -40.70
CA LEU A 13 -11.51 13.25 -39.95
C LEU A 13 -11.08 12.44 -38.71
N VAL A 14 -11.02 13.09 -37.57
CA VAL A 14 -10.88 12.39 -36.25
C VAL A 14 -12.23 11.70 -36.01
N LEU A 15 -12.31 10.42 -36.39
CA LEU A 15 -13.45 9.58 -36.01
C LEU A 15 -13.48 9.52 -34.47
N PRO A 16 -14.63 9.79 -33.85
CA PRO A 16 -14.74 9.65 -32.39
C PRO A 16 -14.44 8.19 -32.04
N ALA A 17 -13.49 7.97 -31.12
CA ALA A 17 -13.22 6.64 -30.58
C ALA A 17 -14.55 6.05 -30.08
N ALA A 18 -14.87 4.82 -30.51
CA ALA A 18 -16.08 4.14 -30.09
C ALA A 18 -16.10 4.04 -28.55
N ALA A 19 -17.22 4.45 -27.96
CA ALA A 19 -17.40 4.33 -26.50
C ALA A 19 -17.38 2.85 -26.10
N GLN A 20 -16.66 2.50 -25.02
CA GLN A 20 -16.77 1.16 -24.46
C GLN A 20 -18.15 0.97 -23.87
N LYS A 21 -18.86 -0.07 -24.35
CA LYS A 21 -20.16 -0.45 -23.83
C LYS A 21 -19.99 -1.37 -22.63
N ILE A 22 -20.59 -0.98 -21.51
CA ILE A 22 -20.58 -1.77 -20.27
C ILE A 22 -22.03 -2.09 -19.91
N ASN A 23 -22.32 -3.37 -19.79
CA ASN A 23 -23.56 -3.87 -19.22
C ASN A 23 -23.31 -4.42 -17.81
N PRO A 24 -23.47 -3.63 -16.75
CA PRO A 24 -23.17 -4.04 -15.38
C PRO A 24 -23.90 -5.33 -14.96
N GLY A 25 -25.12 -5.56 -15.46
CA GLY A 25 -25.91 -6.75 -15.15
C GLY A 25 -25.37 -8.05 -15.75
N ALA A 26 -24.47 -7.96 -16.75
CA ALA A 26 -23.92 -9.11 -17.46
C ALA A 26 -22.40 -9.29 -17.28
N LEU A 27 -21.75 -8.49 -16.43
CA LEU A 27 -20.32 -8.64 -16.18
C LEU A 27 -20.06 -9.97 -15.47
N PRO A 28 -19.16 -10.82 -16.00
CA PRO A 28 -18.85 -12.09 -15.37
C PRO A 28 -17.97 -11.87 -14.11
N ARG A 29 -18.05 -12.82 -13.18
CA ARG A 29 -17.14 -12.86 -12.03
C ARG A 29 -15.73 -13.18 -12.54
N ALA A 30 -14.76 -12.34 -12.16
CA ALA A 30 -13.33 -12.56 -12.39
C ALA A 30 -12.66 -13.26 -11.21
N GLY A 31 -13.07 -12.92 -9.98
CA GLY A 31 -12.47 -13.46 -8.77
C GLY A 31 -13.09 -12.88 -7.51
N SER A 32 -12.33 -12.93 -6.44
CA SER A 32 -12.64 -12.26 -5.18
C SER A 32 -11.36 -11.84 -4.48
N VAL A 33 -11.45 -10.83 -3.66
CA VAL A 33 -10.41 -10.38 -2.73
C VAL A 33 -10.89 -10.57 -1.29
N ASP A 34 -9.97 -10.52 -0.33
CA ASP A 34 -10.33 -10.50 1.10
C ASP A 34 -11.22 -9.27 1.41
N GLU A 35 -12.09 -9.38 2.41
CA GLU A 35 -12.89 -8.24 2.87
C GLU A 35 -12.02 -7.07 3.37
N ARG A 36 -10.78 -7.36 3.77
CA ARG A 36 -9.74 -6.43 4.21
C ARG A 36 -8.73 -6.13 3.10
N PHE A 37 -9.13 -6.28 1.84
CA PHE A 37 -8.25 -6.05 0.68
C PHE A 37 -7.51 -4.72 0.78
N GLN A 38 -8.22 -3.64 1.09
CA GLN A 38 -7.64 -2.34 1.33
C GLN A 38 -7.24 -2.21 2.81
N SER A 39 -5.95 -2.27 3.06
CA SER A 39 -5.34 -2.23 4.38
C SER A 39 -4.25 -1.16 4.48
N TYR A 40 -3.68 -0.96 5.65
CA TYR A 40 -2.67 0.08 5.88
C TYR A 40 -1.63 -0.31 6.93
N ASN A 41 -0.48 0.35 6.85
CA ASN A 41 0.65 0.15 7.74
C ASN A 41 0.77 1.30 8.74
N ILE A 42 1.33 1.00 9.89
CA ILE A 42 1.98 1.90 10.83
C ILE A 42 3.38 1.33 11.04
N GLU A 43 4.41 2.08 10.71
CA GLU A 43 5.78 1.61 10.88
C GLU A 43 6.11 1.37 12.36
N MET A 44 6.94 0.37 12.65
CA MET A 44 7.38 0.12 14.04
C MET A 44 8.00 1.35 14.69
N VAL A 45 8.73 2.16 13.90
CA VAL A 45 9.32 3.41 14.40
C VAL A 45 8.27 4.47 14.73
N GLU A 46 7.10 4.43 14.13
CA GLU A 46 5.99 5.31 14.54
C GLU A 46 5.47 4.92 15.93
N VAL A 47 5.44 3.63 16.24
CA VAL A 47 4.98 3.13 17.54
C VAL A 47 6.03 3.38 18.63
N THR A 48 7.30 3.11 18.35
CA THR A 48 8.39 3.28 19.34
C THR A 48 8.80 4.74 19.51
N GLY A 49 8.55 5.58 18.50
CA GLY A 49 9.22 6.85 18.31
C GLY A 49 10.64 6.64 17.77
N GLY A 50 11.16 7.64 17.09
CA GLY A 50 12.49 7.56 16.49
C GLY A 50 12.61 8.41 15.24
N ARG A 51 13.67 8.15 14.47
CA ARG A 51 13.93 8.89 13.23
C ARG A 51 13.29 8.17 12.05
N PHE A 52 12.32 8.85 11.43
CA PHE A 52 11.63 8.39 10.24
C PHE A 52 11.83 9.36 9.07
N TRP A 53 11.39 8.99 7.89
CA TRP A 53 11.54 9.80 6.68
C TRP A 53 11.01 11.22 6.88
N ARG A 54 11.89 12.21 6.68
CA ARG A 54 11.53 13.62 6.87
C ARG A 54 10.60 14.10 5.74
N PRO A 55 9.39 14.59 6.07
CA PRO A 55 8.51 15.17 5.07
C PRO A 55 9.15 16.34 4.33
N TYR A 56 8.84 16.52 3.05
CA TYR A 56 9.37 17.64 2.26
C TYR A 56 8.95 19.01 2.79
N ALA A 57 7.78 19.10 3.44
CA ALA A 57 7.32 20.34 4.06
C ALA A 57 8.11 20.72 5.33
N SER A 58 8.83 19.76 5.94
CA SER A 58 9.65 20.03 7.13
C SER A 58 10.88 20.84 6.80
N LYS A 59 11.18 21.85 7.63
CA LYS A 59 12.43 22.60 7.52
C LYS A 59 13.60 21.71 7.93
N PRO A 60 14.76 21.77 7.24
CA PRO A 60 15.95 21.09 7.69
C PRO A 60 16.32 21.54 9.10
N THR A 61 16.34 20.61 10.06
CA THR A 61 16.94 20.83 11.37
C THR A 61 18.46 20.65 11.27
N ALA A 62 19.20 21.27 12.18
CA ALA A 62 20.65 21.05 12.26
C ALA A 62 20.94 19.53 12.34
N PRO A 63 22.08 19.05 11.81
CA PRO A 63 22.44 17.65 11.91
C PRO A 63 22.55 17.26 13.39
N GLU A 64 21.57 16.51 13.87
CA GLU A 64 21.71 15.86 15.17
C GLU A 64 22.64 14.65 15.05
N PRO A 65 23.30 14.25 16.14
CA PRO A 65 24.14 13.06 16.15
C PRO A 65 23.39 11.86 15.53
N THR A 66 24.05 11.08 14.70
CA THR A 66 23.51 9.87 14.09
C THR A 66 22.91 8.98 15.16
N SER A 67 21.58 8.85 15.18
CA SER A 67 20.95 7.88 16.06
C SER A 67 21.20 6.47 15.51
N ALA A 68 21.44 5.51 16.38
CA ALA A 68 21.67 4.11 15.99
C ALA A 68 20.45 3.47 15.29
N ASN A 69 19.29 4.12 15.33
CA ASN A 69 18.01 3.60 14.84
C ASN A 69 17.65 4.13 13.46
N GLN A 70 18.46 3.85 12.46
CA GLN A 70 18.15 4.13 11.04
C GLN A 70 18.73 3.03 10.15
N PRO A 71 18.18 2.80 8.93
CA PRO A 71 18.70 1.84 7.99
C PRO A 71 20.19 2.06 7.70
N ALA A 72 20.95 0.97 7.63
CA ALA A 72 22.39 1.04 7.44
C ALA A 72 22.74 1.64 6.05
N GLY A 73 23.78 2.47 6.01
CA GLY A 73 24.26 3.08 4.77
C GLY A 73 23.48 4.31 4.30
N MET A 74 22.43 4.73 5.01
CA MET A 74 21.61 5.89 4.64
C MET A 74 22.05 7.15 5.39
N SER A 75 21.96 8.33 4.73
CA SER A 75 22.30 9.60 5.34
C SER A 75 21.32 10.00 6.45
N ALA A 76 21.84 10.47 7.59
CA ALA A 76 21.01 10.97 8.68
C ALA A 76 20.13 12.17 8.29
N SER A 77 20.50 12.94 7.26
CA SER A 77 19.73 14.09 6.76
C SER A 77 18.40 13.71 6.10
N LEU A 78 18.20 12.42 5.78
CA LEU A 78 16.95 11.92 5.18
C LEU A 78 15.83 11.76 6.23
N TYR A 79 16.16 11.82 7.50
CA TYR A 79 15.28 11.51 8.60
C TYR A 79 15.09 12.69 9.54
N GLU A 80 13.94 12.75 10.20
CA GLU A 80 13.71 13.60 11.37
C GLU A 80 13.16 12.78 12.52
N TYR A 81 13.34 13.25 13.74
CA TYR A 81 12.77 12.60 14.93
C TYR A 81 11.26 12.78 14.98
N ARG A 82 10.57 11.71 15.29
CA ARG A 82 9.14 11.69 15.57
C ARG A 82 8.88 11.08 16.96
N PRO A 83 8.03 11.70 17.78
CA PRO A 83 7.54 11.06 18.99
C PRO A 83 6.71 9.82 18.62
N PRO A 84 6.50 8.89 19.58
CA PRO A 84 5.53 7.80 19.38
C PRO A 84 4.17 8.34 18.95
N ILE A 85 3.55 7.67 17.98
CA ILE A 85 2.21 8.01 17.49
C ILE A 85 1.17 7.82 18.61
N ASP A 86 0.26 8.78 18.77
CA ASP A 86 -0.85 8.65 19.73
C ASP A 86 -1.98 7.79 19.15
N LEU A 87 -1.90 6.48 19.35
CA LEU A 87 -2.90 5.51 18.93
C LEU A 87 -4.22 5.61 19.73
N SER A 88 -4.28 6.45 20.77
CA SER A 88 -5.51 6.75 21.50
C SER A 88 -6.27 7.95 20.91
N ASN A 89 -5.67 8.70 20.00
CA ASN A 89 -6.26 9.89 19.40
C ASN A 89 -7.59 9.59 18.71
N ALA A 90 -8.63 10.31 19.10
CA ALA A 90 -10.01 10.06 18.66
C ALA A 90 -10.19 10.28 17.15
N ARG A 91 -9.56 11.33 16.58
CA ARG A 91 -9.60 11.62 15.13
C ARG A 91 -8.95 10.50 14.35
N LEU A 92 -7.73 10.10 14.74
CA LEU A 92 -7.01 8.99 14.10
C LEU A 92 -7.84 7.70 14.09
N ARG A 93 -8.40 7.32 15.25
CA ARG A 93 -9.27 6.13 15.37
C ARG A 93 -10.51 6.23 14.50
N LYS A 94 -11.18 7.39 14.49
CA LYS A 94 -12.37 7.61 13.67
C LYS A 94 -12.08 7.45 12.18
N LEU A 95 -10.98 8.05 11.72
CA LEU A 95 -10.59 8.01 10.32
C LEU A 95 -10.10 6.62 9.90
N ALA A 96 -9.32 5.95 10.73
CA ALA A 96 -8.88 4.58 10.48
C ALA A 96 -10.06 3.59 10.45
N ALA A 97 -10.99 3.69 11.40
CA ALA A 97 -12.20 2.85 11.43
C ALA A 97 -13.09 3.03 10.19
N ALA A 98 -13.12 4.22 9.59
CA ALA A 98 -13.89 4.49 8.39
C ALA A 98 -13.34 3.81 7.13
N LEU A 99 -12.10 3.33 7.16
CA LEU A 99 -11.47 2.52 6.11
C LEU A 99 -11.62 1.00 6.37
N GLY A 100 -12.22 0.59 7.51
CA GLY A 100 -12.34 -0.82 7.91
C GLY A 100 -13.60 -1.50 7.37
N PRO A 101 -13.58 -2.86 7.31
CA PRO A 101 -12.55 -3.72 7.88
C PRO A 101 -11.23 -3.65 7.12
N ALA A 102 -10.11 -3.63 7.82
CA ALA A 102 -8.77 -3.60 7.27
C ALA A 102 -7.82 -4.50 8.09
N TYR A 103 -6.62 -4.78 7.60
CA TYR A 103 -5.50 -5.20 8.43
C TYR A 103 -4.67 -3.97 8.83
N LEU A 104 -4.10 -4.01 10.01
CA LEU A 104 -3.09 -3.08 10.49
C LEU A 104 -1.74 -3.78 10.49
N ARG A 105 -0.84 -3.44 9.58
CA ARG A 105 0.52 -3.98 9.63
C ARG A 105 1.42 -3.04 10.45
N VAL A 106 1.99 -3.57 11.52
CA VAL A 106 3.01 -2.87 12.36
C VAL A 106 4.34 -3.57 12.15
N SER A 107 5.17 -3.02 11.28
CA SER A 107 6.42 -3.64 10.83
C SER A 107 7.39 -2.59 10.28
N GLY A 108 8.02 -2.84 9.15
CA GLY A 108 9.02 -1.99 8.51
C GLY A 108 10.45 -2.31 8.95
N THR A 109 11.42 -1.69 8.29
CA THR A 109 12.87 -1.94 8.52
C THR A 109 13.27 -1.81 9.99
N TRP A 110 12.64 -0.92 10.74
CA TRP A 110 12.92 -0.69 12.17
C TRP A 110 12.50 -1.86 13.06
N ALA A 111 11.49 -2.64 12.67
CA ALA A 111 11.05 -3.82 13.43
C ALA A 111 12.17 -4.86 13.55
N ASN A 112 13.01 -4.99 12.53
CA ASN A 112 14.10 -5.96 12.48
C ASN A 112 15.11 -5.87 13.62
N THR A 113 15.22 -4.72 14.27
CA THR A 113 16.19 -4.46 15.35
C THR A 113 15.53 -3.86 16.60
N THR A 114 14.23 -4.04 16.77
CA THR A 114 13.48 -3.54 17.94
C THR A 114 13.42 -4.61 19.02
N PHE A 115 13.85 -4.24 20.22
CA PHE A 115 13.70 -5.05 21.44
C PHE A 115 12.30 -4.86 22.02
N PHE A 116 11.63 -5.92 22.37
CA PHE A 116 10.36 -5.85 23.09
C PHE A 116 10.59 -5.96 24.60
N GLN A 117 10.24 -4.90 25.32
CA GLN A 117 10.22 -4.87 26.78
C GLN A 117 8.82 -5.26 27.26
N ASP A 118 8.69 -6.47 27.76
CA ASP A 118 7.44 -7.06 28.24
C ASP A 118 7.10 -6.72 29.71
N SER A 119 7.98 -6.01 30.40
CA SER A 119 7.78 -5.53 31.77
C SER A 119 7.21 -4.11 31.80
N ASP A 120 6.44 -3.81 32.85
CA ASP A 120 6.01 -2.44 33.16
C ASP A 120 7.23 -1.61 33.61
N GLY A 121 7.41 -0.47 33.01
CA GLY A 121 8.50 0.44 33.33
C GLY A 121 8.89 1.33 32.14
N PRO A 122 9.69 2.37 32.40
CA PRO A 122 10.18 3.22 31.33
C PRO A 122 11.13 2.44 30.41
N ALA A 123 11.16 2.80 29.13
CA ALA A 123 12.15 2.26 28.21
C ALA A 123 13.56 2.56 28.74
N PRO A 124 14.51 1.62 28.62
CA PRO A 124 15.89 1.89 28.93
C PRO A 124 16.41 3.00 28.01
N SER A 125 17.26 3.89 28.58
CA SER A 125 17.85 5.01 27.83
C SER A 125 18.71 4.55 26.64
N THR A 126 19.23 3.33 26.71
CA THR A 126 19.97 2.67 25.64
C THR A 126 19.34 1.31 25.40
N PRO A 127 18.99 0.94 24.13
CA PRO A 127 18.52 -0.38 23.82
C PRO A 127 19.53 -1.46 24.26
N PRO A 128 19.08 -2.68 24.63
CA PRO A 128 19.98 -3.78 24.90
C PRO A 128 20.92 -4.08 23.72
N GLU A 129 22.06 -4.71 24.01
CA GLU A 129 23.06 -5.08 23.01
C GLU A 129 22.43 -5.83 21.82
N GLY A 130 22.79 -5.45 20.61
CA GLY A 130 22.28 -6.04 19.37
C GLY A 130 20.93 -5.47 18.90
N PHE A 131 20.31 -4.56 19.67
CA PHE A 131 19.08 -3.86 19.28
C PHE A 131 19.32 -2.35 19.10
N LYS A 132 18.43 -1.70 18.34
CA LYS A 132 18.53 -0.27 18.04
C LYS A 132 17.34 0.55 18.55
N ALA A 133 16.25 -0.11 18.93
CA ALA A 133 15.05 0.51 19.48
C ALA A 133 14.43 -0.37 20.57
N VAL A 134 13.53 0.21 21.34
CA VAL A 134 12.75 -0.47 22.37
C VAL A 134 11.27 -0.23 22.12
N LEU A 135 10.52 -1.30 21.99
CA LEU A 135 9.06 -1.33 22.03
C LEU A 135 8.64 -1.70 23.45
N THR A 136 8.02 -0.79 24.17
CA THR A 136 7.54 -1.06 25.53
C THR A 136 6.20 -1.83 25.52
N ALA A 137 5.92 -2.53 26.62
CA ALA A 137 4.62 -3.18 26.87
C ALA A 137 3.44 -2.20 26.70
N ALA A 138 3.59 -0.95 27.16
CA ALA A 138 2.57 0.08 27.03
C ALA A 138 2.32 0.48 25.56
N GLN A 139 3.38 0.65 24.78
CA GLN A 139 3.26 0.96 23.35
C GLN A 139 2.57 -0.17 22.58
N TRP A 140 2.99 -1.42 22.80
CA TRP A 140 2.35 -2.57 22.14
C TRP A 140 0.88 -2.76 22.58
N LYS A 141 0.59 -2.52 23.86
CA LYS A 141 -0.81 -2.46 24.31
C LYS A 141 -1.60 -1.38 23.56
N GLY A 142 -1.03 -0.22 23.31
CA GLY A 142 -1.63 0.83 22.49
C GLY A 142 -1.98 0.35 21.07
N VAL A 143 -1.09 -0.46 20.45
CA VAL A 143 -1.36 -1.12 19.15
C VAL A 143 -2.54 -2.08 19.25
N LEU A 144 -2.61 -2.91 20.29
CA LEU A 144 -3.72 -3.84 20.50
C LEU A 144 -5.06 -3.10 20.67
N ASP A 145 -5.06 -2.05 21.51
CA ASP A 145 -6.26 -1.21 21.76
C ASP A 145 -6.72 -0.49 20.48
N PHE A 146 -5.79 0.00 19.68
CA PHE A 146 -6.10 0.61 18.38
C PHE A 146 -6.69 -0.40 17.40
N SER A 147 -6.01 -1.54 17.22
CA SER A 147 -6.46 -2.62 16.35
C SER A 147 -7.91 -3.03 16.65
N GLN A 148 -8.24 -3.19 17.93
CA GLN A 148 -9.59 -3.52 18.37
C GLN A 148 -10.58 -2.38 18.09
N ALA A 149 -10.20 -1.15 18.39
CA ALA A 149 -11.08 0.02 18.23
C ALA A 149 -11.45 0.31 16.78
N VAL A 150 -10.60 -0.05 15.82
CA VAL A 150 -10.79 0.24 14.39
C VAL A 150 -11.11 -1.00 13.54
N ASN A 151 -11.35 -2.16 14.17
CA ASN A 151 -11.57 -3.44 13.49
C ASN A 151 -10.47 -3.78 12.47
N ALA A 152 -9.20 -3.64 12.89
CA ALA A 152 -8.04 -3.90 12.04
C ALA A 152 -7.09 -4.93 12.72
N PRO A 153 -7.27 -6.26 12.50
CA PRO A 153 -6.38 -7.28 13.02
C PRO A 153 -4.93 -7.03 12.64
N ILE A 154 -4.03 -7.38 13.57
CA ILE A 154 -2.61 -7.03 13.45
C ILE A 154 -1.89 -8.00 12.52
N VAL A 155 -1.10 -7.42 11.61
CA VAL A 155 -0.03 -8.07 10.85
C VAL A 155 1.31 -7.49 11.35
N THR A 156 2.34 -8.32 11.53
CA THR A 156 3.63 -7.83 12.04
C THR A 156 4.80 -8.68 11.54
N SER A 157 6.01 -8.18 11.71
CA SER A 157 7.25 -8.95 11.58
C SER A 157 8.02 -8.94 12.90
N PHE A 158 9.02 -9.81 13.01
CA PHE A 158 9.79 -9.95 14.23
C PHE A 158 11.23 -9.48 14.04
N ALA A 159 11.87 -9.12 15.15
CA ALA A 159 13.29 -8.80 15.16
C ALA A 159 14.14 -10.01 14.73
N PHE A 160 15.12 -9.78 13.86
CA PHE A 160 16.02 -10.82 13.36
C PHE A 160 17.51 -10.41 13.45
N GLY A 161 17.78 -9.19 13.86
CA GLY A 161 19.12 -8.63 13.99
C GLY A 161 20.00 -9.35 15.01
N ALA A 162 21.17 -8.78 15.32
CA ALA A 162 22.18 -9.39 16.18
C ALA A 162 21.67 -9.78 17.57
N GLY A 163 20.76 -8.99 18.16
CA GLY A 163 20.21 -9.23 19.51
C GLY A 163 19.29 -10.45 19.64
N THR A 164 18.93 -11.10 18.51
CA THR A 164 18.06 -12.28 18.51
C THR A 164 18.79 -13.57 18.16
N ARG A 165 20.13 -13.58 18.19
CA ARG A 165 20.93 -14.72 17.74
C ARG A 165 21.67 -15.38 18.88
N ASP A 166 21.81 -16.72 18.76
CA ASP A 166 22.68 -17.49 19.65
C ASP A 166 24.17 -17.35 19.28
N ALA A 167 25.04 -18.01 20.04
CA ALA A 167 26.47 -17.99 19.80
C ALA A 167 26.91 -18.60 18.46
N SER A 168 26.06 -19.42 17.83
CA SER A 168 26.30 -20.00 16.49
C SER A 168 25.76 -19.10 15.36
N GLY A 169 25.12 -17.98 15.69
CA GLY A 169 24.54 -17.05 14.76
C GLY A 169 23.17 -17.47 14.22
N VAL A 170 22.54 -18.47 14.84
CA VAL A 170 21.17 -18.91 14.50
C VAL A 170 20.15 -18.01 15.23
N TRP A 171 19.06 -17.69 14.57
CA TRP A 171 17.97 -16.92 15.17
C TRP A 171 17.32 -17.69 16.31
N THR A 172 16.91 -16.97 17.36
CA THR A 172 16.24 -17.52 18.54
C THR A 172 14.86 -16.88 18.75
N PRO A 173 13.86 -17.62 19.24
CA PRO A 173 12.48 -17.14 19.36
C PRO A 173 12.23 -16.21 20.55
N ALA A 174 13.21 -15.94 21.40
CA ALA A 174 13.01 -15.28 22.71
C ALA A 174 12.24 -13.96 22.63
N GLN A 175 12.53 -13.10 21.64
CA GLN A 175 11.82 -11.82 21.48
C GLN A 175 10.42 -12.01 20.86
N ALA A 176 10.28 -12.90 19.90
CA ALA A 176 8.98 -13.22 19.30
C ALA A 176 8.04 -13.86 20.33
N ASP A 177 8.55 -14.75 21.18
CA ASP A 177 7.77 -15.38 22.27
C ASP A 177 7.21 -14.33 23.25
N LYS A 178 8.00 -13.33 23.61
CA LYS A 178 7.54 -12.23 24.47
C LYS A 178 6.38 -11.45 23.85
N ILE A 179 6.49 -11.06 22.58
CA ILE A 179 5.41 -10.34 21.87
C ILE A 179 4.15 -11.19 21.78
N LEU A 180 4.27 -12.45 21.34
CA LEU A 180 3.13 -13.36 21.20
C LEU A 180 2.46 -13.64 22.55
N SER A 181 3.25 -13.95 23.58
CA SER A 181 2.76 -14.22 24.93
C SER A 181 2.08 -13.01 25.55
N PHE A 182 2.66 -11.82 25.44
CA PHE A 182 2.06 -10.57 25.90
C PHE A 182 0.75 -10.28 25.16
N THR A 183 0.74 -10.39 23.82
CA THR A 183 -0.44 -10.20 22.99
C THR A 183 -1.59 -11.09 23.45
N LYS A 184 -1.32 -12.39 23.63
CA LYS A 184 -2.30 -13.36 24.13
C LYS A 184 -2.77 -13.01 25.54
N ALA A 185 -1.86 -12.65 26.44
CA ALA A 185 -2.19 -12.28 27.83
C ALA A 185 -3.08 -11.02 27.90
N LYS A 186 -3.00 -10.13 26.92
CA LYS A 186 -3.86 -8.94 26.81
C LYS A 186 -5.15 -9.21 26.01
N GLY A 187 -5.44 -10.46 25.66
CA GLY A 187 -6.64 -10.83 24.91
C GLY A 187 -6.59 -10.45 23.41
N GLY A 188 -5.42 -10.07 22.90
CA GLY A 188 -5.19 -9.75 21.49
C GLY A 188 -4.77 -10.97 20.68
N ARG A 189 -4.63 -10.76 19.36
CA ARG A 189 -4.17 -11.77 18.41
C ARG A 189 -3.38 -11.10 17.27
N ILE A 190 -2.31 -11.76 16.82
CA ILE A 190 -1.62 -11.45 15.57
C ILE A 190 -2.28 -12.30 14.49
N ALA A 191 -2.88 -11.65 13.49
CA ALA A 191 -3.62 -12.33 12.43
C ALA A 191 -2.68 -12.96 11.39
N ALA A 192 -1.60 -12.25 11.05
CA ALA A 192 -0.58 -12.74 10.14
C ALA A 192 0.81 -12.21 10.54
N ALA A 193 1.86 -12.94 10.19
CA ALA A 193 3.21 -12.58 10.56
C ALA A 193 4.23 -12.94 9.47
N GLU A 194 5.14 -12.01 9.21
CA GLU A 194 6.39 -12.22 8.49
C GLU A 194 7.49 -12.63 9.49
N PHE A 195 8.42 -13.47 9.06
CA PHE A 195 9.59 -13.77 9.90
C PHE A 195 10.41 -12.50 10.18
N MET A 196 10.66 -11.71 9.15
CA MET A 196 11.36 -10.44 9.21
C MET A 196 10.88 -9.50 8.10
N ASN A 197 11.09 -8.20 8.26
CA ASN A 197 10.82 -7.23 7.20
C ASN A 197 11.91 -7.24 6.13
N GLU A 198 11.53 -7.34 4.85
CA GLU A 198 12.38 -7.18 3.66
C GLU A 198 13.70 -7.95 3.69
N PRO A 199 13.67 -9.29 3.65
CA PRO A 199 14.88 -10.09 3.63
C PRO A 199 15.79 -9.80 2.42
N THR A 200 15.22 -9.32 1.31
CA THR A 200 15.99 -8.86 0.15
C THR A 200 17.00 -7.77 0.50
N PHE A 201 16.67 -6.92 1.49
CA PHE A 201 17.51 -5.84 2.03
C PHE A 201 18.06 -6.16 3.43
N ALA A 202 18.29 -7.42 3.78
CA ALA A 202 18.69 -7.83 5.13
C ALA A 202 19.86 -7.03 5.71
N ALA A 203 20.87 -6.70 4.91
CA ALA A 203 22.04 -5.92 5.35
C ALA A 203 21.65 -4.50 5.80
N MET A 204 20.73 -3.84 5.09
CA MET A 204 20.20 -2.51 5.48
C MET A 204 19.31 -2.63 6.72
N GLY A 205 18.57 -3.71 6.83
CA GLY A 205 17.67 -4.03 7.94
C GLY A 205 18.37 -4.47 9.23
N GLY A 206 19.71 -4.43 9.31
CA GLY A 206 20.47 -4.77 10.51
C GLY A 206 20.76 -6.26 10.66
N GLY A 207 20.66 -7.03 9.58
CA GLY A 207 21.06 -8.44 9.54
C GLY A 207 22.57 -8.65 9.62
N PRO A 208 23.00 -9.90 9.86
CA PRO A 208 24.41 -10.26 9.83
C PRO A 208 25.08 -9.95 8.48
N ALA A 209 26.36 -9.61 8.49
CA ALA A 209 27.10 -9.18 7.30
C ALA A 209 27.08 -10.21 6.14
N ASN A 210 27.00 -11.50 6.44
CA ASN A 210 26.98 -12.60 5.47
C ASN A 210 25.62 -13.31 5.43
N TYR A 211 24.54 -12.59 5.75
CA TYR A 211 23.20 -13.16 5.67
C TYR A 211 22.83 -13.41 4.21
N ASP A 212 22.37 -14.61 3.91
CA ASP A 212 21.99 -15.07 2.57
C ASP A 212 20.69 -15.89 2.62
N ALA A 213 20.24 -16.38 1.47
CA ALA A 213 19.02 -17.18 1.37
C ALA A 213 19.08 -18.48 2.20
N LYS A 214 20.26 -19.09 2.34
CA LYS A 214 20.44 -20.30 3.17
C LYS A 214 20.33 -19.97 4.66
N ALA A 215 20.89 -18.83 5.09
CA ALA A 215 20.74 -18.34 6.45
C ALA A 215 19.29 -17.99 6.77
N TYR A 216 18.57 -17.39 5.81
CA TYR A 216 17.12 -17.14 5.94
C TYR A 216 16.34 -18.45 6.11
N ALA A 217 16.58 -19.44 5.24
CA ALA A 217 15.90 -20.74 5.31
C ALA A 217 16.19 -21.48 6.62
N ARG A 218 17.45 -21.45 7.11
CA ARG A 218 17.84 -22.01 8.41
C ARG A 218 17.06 -21.36 9.55
N ASP A 219 16.98 -20.02 9.58
CA ASP A 219 16.31 -19.27 10.64
C ASP A 219 14.79 -19.44 10.56
N LEU A 220 14.22 -19.49 9.36
CA LEU A 220 12.81 -19.78 9.13
C LEU A 220 12.42 -21.19 9.61
N ALA A 221 13.33 -22.16 9.47
CA ALA A 221 13.13 -23.54 9.98
C ALA A 221 13.01 -23.59 11.52
N VAL A 222 13.54 -22.58 12.23
CA VAL A 222 13.31 -22.38 13.67
C VAL A 222 12.01 -21.60 13.92
N PHE A 223 11.76 -20.54 13.14
CA PHE A 223 10.62 -19.65 13.32
C PHE A 223 9.27 -20.33 13.05
N LYS A 224 9.15 -21.05 11.92
CA LYS A 224 7.87 -21.65 11.49
C LYS A 224 7.26 -22.60 12.53
N PRO A 225 7.98 -23.63 13.05
CA PRO A 225 7.42 -24.51 14.09
C PRO A 225 7.15 -23.77 15.39
N PHE A 226 7.98 -22.80 15.78
CA PHE A 226 7.74 -21.95 16.94
C PHE A 226 6.44 -21.15 16.79
N LEU A 227 6.21 -20.48 15.66
CA LEU A 227 4.98 -19.74 15.40
C LEU A 227 3.76 -20.66 15.46
N LYS A 228 3.84 -21.84 14.84
CA LYS A 228 2.78 -22.85 14.83
C LYS A 228 2.43 -23.34 16.24
N GLU A 229 3.41 -23.48 17.11
CA GLU A 229 3.19 -23.88 18.51
C GLU A 229 2.55 -22.75 19.33
N LYS A 230 3.08 -21.51 19.21
CA LYS A 230 2.66 -20.40 20.08
C LYS A 230 1.40 -19.70 19.63
N SER A 231 1.17 -19.63 18.31
CA SER A 231 0.04 -18.95 17.69
C SER A 231 -0.44 -19.68 16.43
N PRO A 232 -1.06 -20.87 16.58
CA PRO A 232 -1.38 -21.77 15.47
C PRO A 232 -2.30 -21.16 14.41
N ASP A 233 -3.09 -20.15 14.78
CA ASP A 233 -4.03 -19.44 13.89
C ASP A 233 -3.39 -18.23 13.18
N THR A 234 -2.12 -17.93 13.45
CA THR A 234 -1.41 -16.86 12.75
C THR A 234 -0.98 -17.34 11.37
N ILE A 235 -1.40 -16.61 10.34
CA ILE A 235 -1.01 -16.83 8.94
C ILE A 235 0.48 -16.50 8.79
N LEU A 236 1.28 -17.43 8.28
CA LEU A 236 2.69 -17.20 7.98
C LEU A 236 2.82 -16.58 6.59
N LEU A 237 3.24 -15.32 6.54
CA LEU A 237 3.55 -14.60 5.31
C LEU A 237 5.03 -14.74 4.96
N GLY A 238 5.35 -14.70 3.69
CA GLY A 238 6.72 -14.64 3.20
C GLY A 238 6.87 -14.77 1.68
N PRO A 239 8.07 -14.43 1.15
CA PRO A 239 9.24 -14.02 1.91
C PRO A 239 9.28 -12.53 2.30
N GLY A 240 8.32 -11.67 1.90
CA GLY A 240 8.35 -10.23 2.12
C GLY A 240 9.41 -9.54 1.23
N GLY A 241 9.58 -10.03 0.01
CA GLY A 241 10.57 -9.52 -0.93
C GLY A 241 10.25 -8.10 -1.40
N SER A 242 11.27 -7.27 -1.62
CA SER A 242 11.13 -5.89 -2.05
C SER A 242 12.21 -5.50 -3.06
N GLY A 243 11.90 -4.52 -3.93
CA GLY A 243 12.84 -3.97 -4.90
C GLY A 243 12.99 -4.78 -6.18
N GLU A 244 12.29 -5.89 -6.33
CA GLU A 244 12.35 -6.78 -7.48
C GLU A 244 11.13 -6.57 -8.42
N GLY A 245 11.23 -7.05 -9.64
CA GLY A 245 10.16 -6.91 -10.64
C GLY A 245 9.98 -5.50 -11.21
N GLY A 246 10.75 -4.52 -10.74
CA GLY A 246 10.67 -3.11 -11.14
C GLY A 246 12.04 -2.45 -11.25
N ALA A 247 12.07 -1.12 -11.33
CA ALA A 247 13.29 -0.32 -11.52
C ALA A 247 13.97 0.13 -10.21
N LEU A 248 13.61 -0.44 -9.07
CA LEU A 248 13.94 0.13 -7.76
C LEU A 248 15.38 -0.08 -7.31
N VAL A 249 16.06 -1.10 -7.82
CA VAL A 249 17.39 -1.48 -7.35
C VAL A 249 18.48 -0.79 -8.14
N PRO A 250 19.31 0.06 -7.52
CA PRO A 250 20.45 0.66 -8.17
C PRO A 250 21.44 -0.42 -8.70
N PRO A 251 22.07 -0.18 -9.84
CA PRO A 251 23.11 -1.08 -10.36
C PRO A 251 24.22 -1.34 -9.31
N GLY A 252 24.55 -2.60 -9.09
CA GLY A 252 25.60 -3.02 -8.15
C GLY A 252 25.17 -3.20 -6.69
N MET A 253 23.92 -2.90 -6.33
CA MET A 253 23.39 -3.26 -5.01
C MET A 253 23.19 -4.77 -4.94
N LYS A 254 23.76 -5.41 -3.92
CA LYS A 254 23.53 -6.84 -3.67
C LYS A 254 22.24 -7.02 -2.90
N LEU A 255 21.32 -7.75 -3.49
CA LEU A 255 20.11 -8.25 -2.86
C LEU A 255 20.24 -9.74 -2.56
N ILE A 256 19.48 -10.20 -1.57
CA ILE A 256 19.11 -11.60 -1.46
C ILE A 256 17.83 -11.75 -2.28
N SER A 257 17.91 -12.42 -3.45
CA SER A 257 16.73 -12.47 -4.32
C SER A 257 15.61 -13.33 -3.72
N SER A 258 14.36 -12.96 -3.99
CA SER A 258 13.20 -13.76 -3.57
C SER A 258 13.24 -15.15 -4.24
N ASP A 259 13.78 -15.27 -5.44
CA ASP A 259 13.97 -16.56 -6.11
C ASP A 259 14.93 -17.48 -5.31
N ASP A 260 16.07 -16.94 -4.85
CA ASP A 260 17.02 -17.71 -4.02
C ASP A 260 16.42 -18.07 -2.65
N ILE A 261 15.64 -17.14 -2.04
CA ILE A 261 14.99 -17.40 -0.75
C ILE A 261 13.97 -18.54 -0.90
N LEU A 262 13.07 -18.46 -1.86
CA LEU A 262 12.05 -19.48 -2.10
C LEU A 262 12.65 -20.81 -2.52
N ALA A 263 13.74 -20.80 -3.31
CA ALA A 263 14.49 -22.02 -3.64
C ALA A 263 15.12 -22.67 -2.39
N ALA A 264 15.60 -21.86 -1.44
CA ALA A 264 16.24 -22.36 -0.23
C ALA A 264 15.24 -22.86 0.84
N THR A 265 14.06 -22.22 0.95
CA THR A 265 13.02 -22.57 1.92
C THR A 265 12.16 -23.74 1.47
N GLY A 266 11.99 -23.92 0.15
CA GLY A 266 10.92 -24.77 -0.41
C GLY A 266 9.53 -24.23 0.02
N PRO A 267 8.46 -25.01 -0.19
CA PRO A 267 7.12 -24.61 0.21
C PRO A 267 7.03 -24.40 1.73
N ALA A 268 6.85 -23.16 2.15
CA ALA A 268 6.95 -22.79 3.56
C ALA A 268 5.82 -21.87 4.04
N PHE A 269 5.21 -21.08 3.16
CA PHE A 269 4.34 -19.97 3.53
C PHE A 269 2.86 -20.30 3.34
N ASP A 270 1.99 -19.75 4.19
CA ASP A 270 0.54 -19.81 4.00
C ASP A 270 0.08 -18.79 2.95
N VAL A 271 0.85 -17.70 2.79
CA VAL A 271 0.64 -16.63 1.81
C VAL A 271 2.00 -16.16 1.31
N ILE A 272 2.15 -16.06 -0.01
CA ILE A 272 3.28 -15.34 -0.60
C ILE A 272 3.03 -13.86 -0.48
N ASP A 273 3.95 -13.14 0.13
CA ASP A 273 3.85 -11.69 0.25
C ASP A 273 5.07 -10.97 -0.33
N TYR A 274 4.84 -9.71 -0.71
CA TYR A 274 5.85 -8.84 -1.28
C TYR A 274 5.57 -7.38 -0.96
N HIS A 275 6.60 -6.53 -1.12
CA HIS A 275 6.49 -5.08 -1.06
C HIS A 275 6.69 -4.48 -2.45
N SER A 276 5.86 -3.51 -2.82
CA SER A 276 5.94 -2.88 -4.12
C SER A 276 6.07 -1.36 -4.04
N TYR A 277 7.21 -0.88 -4.49
CA TYR A 277 7.45 0.53 -4.77
C TYR A 277 7.97 0.64 -6.20
N ALA A 278 7.28 1.41 -7.02
CA ALA A 278 7.66 1.54 -8.43
C ALA A 278 8.80 2.55 -8.65
N ALA A 279 9.10 3.37 -7.64
CA ALA A 279 10.17 4.36 -7.67
C ALA A 279 10.80 4.56 -6.29
N VAL A 280 11.89 5.33 -6.29
CA VAL A 280 12.53 5.88 -5.09
C VAL A 280 12.24 7.38 -5.07
N SER A 281 11.82 7.90 -3.92
CA SER A 281 11.59 9.33 -3.71
C SER A 281 12.84 10.16 -4.07
N ALA A 282 12.65 11.36 -4.57
CA ALA A 282 13.74 12.28 -4.97
C ALA A 282 14.79 12.51 -3.87
N ARG A 283 14.41 12.33 -2.58
CA ARG A 283 15.37 12.42 -1.46
C ARG A 283 16.42 11.30 -1.48
N CYS A 284 16.06 10.12 -1.99
CA CYS A 284 16.94 8.95 -2.11
C CYS A 284 17.41 8.71 -3.55
N ALA A 285 16.72 9.25 -4.55
CA ALA A 285 17.05 9.13 -5.97
C ALA A 285 18.21 10.06 -6.35
N GLN A 286 19.40 9.85 -5.77
CA GLN A 286 20.60 10.64 -5.98
C GLN A 286 21.75 9.77 -6.49
N GLY A 287 22.68 10.35 -7.24
CA GLY A 287 23.81 9.62 -7.79
C GLY A 287 23.39 8.43 -8.64
N PRO A 288 23.87 7.21 -8.36
CA PRO A 288 23.51 6.01 -9.12
C PRO A 288 22.02 5.66 -9.08
N ALA A 289 21.29 6.09 -8.04
CA ALA A 289 19.85 5.84 -7.88
C ALA A 289 18.97 6.87 -8.60
N ALA A 290 19.53 7.90 -9.24
CA ALA A 290 18.76 8.98 -9.88
C ALA A 290 17.76 8.49 -10.93
N ALA A 291 18.07 7.40 -11.63
CA ALA A 291 17.19 6.79 -12.63
C ALA A 291 15.96 6.07 -12.04
N ALA A 292 16.00 5.75 -10.74
CA ALA A 292 14.88 5.10 -10.04
C ALA A 292 13.85 6.12 -9.51
N GLY A 293 14.06 7.42 -9.68
CA GLY A 293 13.13 8.48 -9.29
C GLY A 293 12.00 8.66 -10.29
N ILE A 294 10.89 9.21 -9.81
CA ILE A 294 9.73 9.59 -10.63
C ILE A 294 9.57 11.11 -10.62
N LYS A 295 9.13 11.66 -11.75
CA LYS A 295 8.79 13.08 -11.86
C LYS A 295 7.27 13.23 -11.99
N PRO A 296 6.67 14.30 -11.45
CA PRO A 296 5.23 14.53 -11.53
C PRO A 296 4.67 14.47 -12.97
N GLU A 297 5.46 14.92 -13.96
CA GLU A 297 5.05 14.92 -15.38
C GLU A 297 4.82 13.50 -15.93
N ASN A 298 5.43 12.50 -15.33
CA ASN A 298 5.33 11.09 -15.73
C ASN A 298 4.33 10.30 -14.89
N ALA A 299 3.77 10.88 -13.82
CA ALA A 299 2.93 10.17 -12.86
C ALA A 299 1.57 9.68 -13.43
N LEU A 300 1.14 10.21 -14.58
CA LEU A 300 -0.04 9.72 -15.31
C LEU A 300 0.32 8.91 -16.57
N SER A 301 1.60 8.61 -16.80
CA SER A 301 2.02 7.81 -17.95
C SER A 301 1.58 6.35 -17.81
N GLU A 302 1.32 5.69 -18.94
CA GLU A 302 1.03 4.26 -18.99
C GLU A 302 2.16 3.42 -18.39
N GLU A 303 3.42 3.85 -18.62
CA GLU A 303 4.59 3.21 -18.05
C GLU A 303 4.55 3.20 -16.52
N TRP A 304 4.24 4.34 -15.91
CA TRP A 304 4.10 4.47 -14.47
C TRP A 304 2.92 3.68 -13.91
N LEU A 305 1.74 3.91 -14.47
CA LEU A 305 0.50 3.30 -13.98
C LEU A 305 0.45 1.78 -14.16
N SER A 306 1.29 1.20 -15.05
CA SER A 306 1.42 -0.25 -15.22
C SER A 306 2.41 -0.93 -14.28
N GLN A 307 3.16 -0.18 -13.46
CA GLN A 307 4.22 -0.76 -12.62
C GLN A 307 3.67 -1.77 -11.59
N ALA A 308 2.53 -1.46 -10.96
CA ALA A 308 1.92 -2.39 -10.00
C ALA A 308 1.64 -3.77 -10.62
N ALA A 309 1.14 -3.80 -11.86
CA ALA A 309 0.89 -5.05 -12.57
C ALA A 309 2.17 -5.82 -12.91
N LYS A 310 3.25 -5.11 -13.26
CA LYS A 310 4.54 -5.72 -13.60
C LYS A 310 5.21 -6.34 -12.38
N ILE A 311 5.21 -5.60 -11.27
CA ILE A 311 5.80 -6.07 -10.01
C ILE A 311 5.03 -7.28 -9.48
N GLU A 312 3.68 -7.21 -9.46
CA GLU A 312 2.85 -8.35 -9.06
C GLU A 312 3.13 -9.57 -9.95
N GLY A 313 3.17 -9.39 -11.28
CA GLY A 313 3.45 -10.49 -12.22
C GLY A 313 4.79 -11.17 -11.98
N PHE A 314 5.82 -10.44 -11.52
CA PHE A 314 7.09 -11.02 -11.11
C PHE A 314 6.91 -11.94 -9.88
N TYR A 315 6.25 -11.47 -8.82
CA TYR A 315 6.04 -12.26 -7.60
C TYR A 315 5.04 -13.40 -7.81
N ALA A 316 4.02 -13.20 -8.65
CA ALA A 316 3.08 -14.26 -9.03
C ALA A 316 3.80 -15.40 -9.77
N ALA A 317 4.75 -15.06 -10.66
CA ALA A 317 5.58 -16.09 -11.34
C ALA A 317 6.45 -16.88 -10.36
N LEU A 318 7.00 -16.22 -9.32
CA LEU A 318 7.76 -16.91 -8.27
C LEU A 318 6.83 -17.79 -7.41
N ARG A 319 5.65 -17.30 -7.02
CA ARG A 319 4.62 -18.08 -6.33
C ARG A 319 4.27 -19.33 -7.13
N ASP A 320 3.99 -19.20 -8.41
CA ASP A 320 3.59 -20.31 -9.27
C ASP A 320 4.72 -21.34 -9.46
N LYS A 321 5.98 -20.88 -9.41
CA LYS A 321 7.17 -21.75 -9.49
C LYS A 321 7.41 -22.56 -8.21
N TYR A 322 7.23 -21.95 -7.03
CA TYR A 322 7.65 -22.55 -5.75
C TYR A 322 6.49 -23.01 -4.87
N GLU A 323 5.38 -22.28 -4.87
CA GLU A 323 4.21 -22.52 -4.03
C GLU A 323 2.90 -22.33 -4.83
N PRO A 324 2.66 -23.12 -5.88
CA PRO A 324 1.54 -22.90 -6.80
C PRO A 324 0.20 -22.99 -6.07
N GLY A 325 -0.67 -21.98 -6.33
CA GLY A 325 -1.99 -21.88 -5.73
C GLY A 325 -2.04 -21.18 -4.38
N THR A 326 -0.90 -20.85 -3.77
CA THR A 326 -0.85 -20.07 -2.53
C THR A 326 -1.36 -18.65 -2.80
N PRO A 327 -2.20 -18.06 -1.91
CA PRO A 327 -2.62 -16.67 -2.03
C PRO A 327 -1.42 -15.72 -2.07
N ILE A 328 -1.63 -14.54 -2.69
CA ILE A 328 -0.59 -13.50 -2.78
C ILE A 328 -1.10 -12.20 -2.14
N TRP A 329 -0.28 -11.56 -1.32
CA TRP A 329 -0.54 -10.27 -0.68
C TRP A 329 0.56 -9.26 -1.03
N ASN A 330 0.16 -8.00 -1.19
CA ASN A 330 1.08 -6.87 -1.22
C ASN A 330 1.05 -6.20 0.16
N THR A 331 2.01 -6.54 1.01
CA THR A 331 2.00 -6.16 2.44
C THR A 331 2.60 -4.78 2.71
N GLU A 332 3.27 -4.18 1.72
CA GLU A 332 3.76 -2.81 1.84
C GLU A 332 3.85 -2.14 0.47
N THR A 333 3.19 -0.99 0.32
CA THR A 333 3.24 -0.23 -0.93
C THR A 333 2.90 1.24 -0.73
N ALA A 334 3.55 2.10 -1.50
CA ALA A 334 3.17 3.51 -1.64
C ALA A 334 3.60 4.02 -3.02
N GLU A 335 3.53 5.33 -3.21
CA GLU A 335 3.93 5.99 -4.45
C GLU A 335 5.44 5.77 -4.73
N ALA A 336 6.30 6.04 -3.74
CA ALA A 336 7.73 5.82 -3.85
C ALA A 336 8.34 5.39 -2.51
N ALA A 337 9.35 4.54 -2.55
CA ALA A 337 10.15 4.20 -1.36
C ALA A 337 10.83 5.45 -0.78
N CYS A 338 11.33 5.38 0.45
CA CYS A 338 11.91 6.51 1.18
C CYS A 338 10.89 7.61 1.53
N GLY A 339 9.69 7.26 1.97
CA GLY A 339 8.73 8.21 2.53
C GLY A 339 7.86 8.95 1.53
N GLY A 340 7.81 8.49 0.27
CA GLY A 340 7.06 9.12 -0.82
C GLY A 340 7.76 10.33 -1.43
N ASP A 341 7.39 10.72 -2.64
CA ASP A 341 7.85 11.95 -3.28
C ASP A 341 6.96 13.15 -2.90
N ARG A 342 7.30 14.34 -3.40
CA ARG A 342 6.58 15.59 -3.10
C ARG A 342 5.11 15.56 -3.50
N PHE A 343 4.76 14.81 -4.52
CA PHE A 343 3.37 14.71 -5.00
C PHE A 343 2.59 13.54 -4.41
N ALA A 344 3.18 12.69 -3.57
CA ALA A 344 2.50 11.58 -2.90
C ALA A 344 1.31 12.02 -2.04
N SER A 345 1.35 13.26 -1.50
CA SER A 345 0.26 13.84 -0.71
C SER A 345 -0.70 14.72 -1.53
N THR A 346 -0.75 14.54 -2.86
CA THR A 346 -1.56 15.35 -3.78
C THR A 346 -2.53 14.48 -4.59
N PHE A 347 -3.49 15.12 -5.26
CA PHE A 347 -4.46 14.41 -6.10
C PHE A 347 -3.80 13.64 -7.25
N LEU A 348 -2.59 14.01 -7.63
CA LEU A 348 -1.84 13.32 -8.69
C LEU A 348 -1.56 11.85 -8.34
N ASP A 349 -1.23 11.54 -7.09
CA ASP A 349 -0.99 10.15 -6.69
C ASP A 349 -2.27 9.30 -6.61
N THR A 350 -3.41 9.94 -6.43
CA THR A 350 -4.71 9.25 -6.33
C THR A 350 -5.01 8.38 -7.56
N PHE A 351 -4.49 8.75 -8.73
CA PHE A 351 -4.61 7.96 -9.97
C PHE A 351 -3.86 6.63 -9.85
N ARG A 352 -2.60 6.68 -9.38
CA ARG A 352 -1.81 5.47 -9.14
C ARG A 352 -2.46 4.62 -8.04
N TYR A 353 -2.86 5.25 -6.93
CA TYR A 353 -3.44 4.55 -5.78
C TYR A 353 -4.66 3.72 -6.19
N LEU A 354 -5.64 4.33 -6.85
CA LEU A 354 -6.86 3.63 -7.28
C LEU A 354 -6.62 2.66 -8.45
N ASN A 355 -5.74 3.02 -9.39
CA ASN A 355 -5.36 2.12 -10.48
C ASN A 355 -4.67 0.86 -9.95
N GLN A 356 -3.81 1.00 -8.95
CA GLN A 356 -3.16 -0.13 -8.27
C GLN A 356 -4.19 -1.04 -7.60
N LEU A 357 -5.12 -0.49 -6.81
CA LEU A 357 -6.18 -1.30 -6.18
C LEU A 357 -6.98 -2.09 -7.22
N GLY A 358 -7.46 -1.42 -8.28
CA GLY A 358 -8.22 -2.08 -9.34
C GLY A 358 -7.42 -3.16 -10.08
N THR A 359 -6.16 -2.86 -10.38
CA THR A 359 -5.26 -3.79 -11.07
C THR A 359 -4.96 -5.03 -10.24
N LEU A 360 -4.54 -4.84 -8.99
CA LEU A 360 -4.17 -5.94 -8.09
C LEU A 360 -5.37 -6.82 -7.73
N ALA A 361 -6.56 -6.22 -7.51
CA ALA A 361 -7.79 -6.99 -7.31
C ALA A 361 -8.10 -7.88 -8.51
N ARG A 362 -7.97 -7.35 -9.73
CA ARG A 362 -8.20 -8.11 -10.96
C ARG A 362 -7.16 -9.23 -11.18
N GLN A 363 -5.93 -9.05 -10.71
CA GLN A 363 -4.87 -10.05 -10.75
C GLN A 363 -4.97 -11.10 -9.63
N GLY A 364 -5.90 -10.94 -8.68
CA GLY A 364 -6.16 -11.92 -7.63
C GLY A 364 -5.31 -11.73 -6.35
N VAL A 365 -4.63 -10.60 -6.21
CA VAL A 365 -4.00 -10.20 -4.94
C VAL A 365 -5.09 -10.08 -3.89
N GLN A 366 -4.92 -10.76 -2.76
CA GLN A 366 -5.98 -10.84 -1.74
C GLN A 366 -5.99 -9.65 -0.79
N VAL A 367 -4.83 -9.06 -0.48
CA VAL A 367 -4.68 -7.90 0.42
C VAL A 367 -3.63 -6.95 -0.14
N ASN A 368 -3.91 -5.65 -0.05
CA ASN A 368 -2.99 -4.57 -0.42
C ASN A 368 -2.89 -3.56 0.72
N MET A 369 -1.70 -3.42 1.31
CA MET A 369 -1.46 -2.60 2.49
C MET A 369 -0.69 -1.33 2.13
N HIS A 370 -1.35 -0.18 2.25
CA HIS A 370 -0.74 1.11 1.97
C HIS A 370 0.22 1.55 3.09
N ASN A 371 1.40 1.97 2.73
CA ASN A 371 2.41 2.53 3.63
C ASN A 371 2.41 4.07 3.51
N THR A 372 1.94 4.83 4.49
CA THR A 372 1.47 4.48 5.84
C THR A 372 0.08 5.08 6.11
N LEU A 373 -0.49 4.80 7.30
CA LEU A 373 -1.71 5.49 7.73
C LEU A 373 -1.45 6.98 7.96
N ALA A 374 -0.36 7.37 8.66
CA ALA A 374 -0.13 8.76 9.07
C ALA A 374 1.36 9.11 9.24
N ALA A 375 2.21 8.79 8.27
CA ALA A 375 3.63 9.17 8.36
C ALA A 375 4.21 9.60 7.02
N SER A 376 5.12 10.58 7.06
CA SER A 376 5.85 11.11 5.91
C SER A 376 4.93 11.62 4.78
N ASP A 377 5.44 11.76 3.54
CA ASP A 377 4.64 12.34 2.45
C ASP A 377 3.60 11.36 1.88
N TYR A 378 3.85 10.06 1.92
CA TYR A 378 2.92 9.03 1.43
C TYR A 378 1.78 8.65 2.40
N GLY A 379 1.75 9.18 3.62
CA GLY A 379 0.68 8.88 4.57
C GLY A 379 -0.70 9.23 4.03
N LEU A 380 -1.71 8.39 4.30
CA LEU A 380 -3.12 8.70 3.99
C LEU A 380 -3.61 9.93 4.75
N LEU A 381 -3.07 10.14 5.94
CA LEU A 381 -3.37 11.28 6.81
C LEU A 381 -2.09 12.10 7.03
N ASP A 382 -2.26 13.38 7.27
CA ASP A 382 -1.17 14.24 7.71
C ASP A 382 -0.64 13.78 9.08
N GLU A 383 0.67 13.70 9.22
CA GLU A 383 1.32 13.11 10.40
C GLU A 383 1.14 13.88 11.72
N LYS A 384 0.80 15.19 11.64
CA LYS A 384 0.68 16.06 12.82
C LYS A 384 -0.77 16.37 13.15
N THR A 385 -1.58 16.57 12.12
CA THR A 385 -2.97 17.01 12.27
C THR A 385 -3.97 15.89 12.07
N TYR A 386 -3.55 14.77 11.45
CA TYR A 386 -4.41 13.70 10.96
C TYR A 386 -5.48 14.20 9.97
N GLU A 387 -5.22 15.30 9.26
CA GLU A 387 -6.08 15.75 8.17
C GLU A 387 -6.02 14.75 7.01
N PRO A 388 -7.16 14.35 6.43
CA PRO A 388 -7.20 13.47 5.27
C PRO A 388 -6.51 14.08 4.06
N ARG A 389 -5.61 13.30 3.47
CA ARG A 389 -4.95 13.62 2.19
C ARG A 389 -5.76 13.05 1.02
N PRO A 390 -5.46 13.38 -0.24
CA PRO A 390 -6.22 12.91 -1.40
C PRO A 390 -6.41 11.40 -1.45
N ASP A 391 -5.38 10.61 -1.15
CA ASP A 391 -5.46 9.15 -1.15
C ASP A 391 -6.36 8.60 -0.05
N TYR A 392 -6.51 9.30 1.08
CA TYR A 392 -7.51 8.92 2.07
C TYR A 392 -8.94 9.00 1.52
N TRP A 393 -9.25 10.08 0.78
CA TRP A 393 -10.57 10.24 0.17
C TRP A 393 -10.83 9.20 -0.91
N ALA A 394 -9.80 8.83 -1.68
CA ALA A 394 -9.85 7.75 -2.65
C ALA A 394 -10.05 6.39 -1.98
N ALA A 395 -9.33 6.13 -0.90
CA ALA A 395 -9.47 4.94 -0.07
C ALA A 395 -10.89 4.80 0.49
N LEU A 396 -11.44 5.91 1.00
CA LEU A 396 -12.81 5.93 1.53
C LEU A 396 -13.86 5.69 0.43
N ALA A 397 -13.63 6.23 -0.79
CA ALA A 397 -14.51 5.98 -1.94
C ALA A 397 -14.45 4.51 -2.36
N TRP A 398 -13.26 3.93 -2.47
CA TRP A 398 -13.07 2.52 -2.75
C TRP A 398 -13.80 1.64 -1.73
N HIS A 399 -13.55 1.86 -0.46
CA HIS A 399 -14.15 1.08 0.62
C HIS A 399 -15.69 1.13 0.60
N ARG A 400 -16.27 2.28 0.29
CA ARG A 400 -17.74 2.45 0.25
C ARG A 400 -18.40 1.86 -0.98
N MET A 401 -17.64 1.67 -2.06
CA MET A 401 -18.20 1.28 -3.36
C MET A 401 -17.81 -0.13 -3.78
N MET A 402 -16.53 -0.50 -3.66
CA MET A 402 -15.98 -1.71 -4.25
C MET A 402 -16.04 -2.87 -3.25
N GLY A 403 -16.97 -3.79 -3.47
CA GLY A 403 -17.10 -5.00 -2.65
C GLY A 403 -16.02 -6.05 -2.97
N SER A 404 -16.00 -7.15 -2.23
CA SER A 404 -14.97 -8.18 -2.36
C SER A 404 -15.07 -9.06 -3.62
N THR A 405 -16.22 -9.12 -4.28
CA THR A 405 -16.37 -9.84 -5.56
C THR A 405 -15.91 -8.97 -6.71
N VAL A 406 -14.88 -9.44 -7.42
CA VAL A 406 -14.31 -8.77 -8.59
C VAL A 406 -15.03 -9.23 -9.87
N LEU A 407 -15.41 -8.29 -10.71
CA LEU A 407 -16.06 -8.54 -11.99
C LEU A 407 -15.10 -8.17 -13.14
N ASP A 408 -15.25 -8.84 -14.27
CA ASP A 408 -14.48 -8.53 -15.47
C ASP A 408 -15.18 -7.41 -16.29
N ALA A 409 -14.60 -6.21 -16.24
CA ALA A 409 -15.06 -5.07 -17.04
C ALA A 409 -14.56 -5.12 -18.50
N GLY A 410 -13.79 -6.15 -18.87
CA GLY A 410 -13.13 -6.26 -20.17
C GLY A 410 -11.83 -5.46 -20.26
N ALA A 411 -11.35 -5.29 -21.48
CA ALA A 411 -10.15 -4.51 -21.75
C ALA A 411 -10.39 -3.01 -21.53
N ASN A 412 -9.33 -2.29 -21.17
CA ASN A 412 -9.38 -0.83 -21.06
C ASN A 412 -9.78 -0.19 -22.40
N PRO A 413 -10.60 0.88 -22.40
CA PRO A 413 -11.13 1.50 -23.63
C PRO A 413 -10.05 2.01 -24.58
N LYS A 414 -9.00 2.59 -24.01
CA LYS A 414 -7.83 3.13 -24.71
C LYS A 414 -6.69 3.35 -23.69
N PRO A 415 -5.45 3.56 -24.15
CA PRO A 415 -4.35 3.95 -23.26
C PRO A 415 -4.72 5.18 -22.41
N GLY A 416 -4.35 5.15 -21.14
CA GLY A 416 -4.64 6.19 -20.16
C GLY A 416 -6.09 6.20 -19.62
N VAL A 417 -6.92 5.22 -20.01
CA VAL A 417 -8.28 5.05 -19.47
C VAL A 417 -8.43 3.65 -18.92
N TYR A 418 -8.70 3.55 -17.63
CA TYR A 418 -8.79 2.28 -16.90
C TYR A 418 -10.19 2.09 -16.35
N VAL A 419 -10.73 0.87 -16.44
CA VAL A 419 -12.06 0.54 -15.91
C VAL A 419 -11.98 -0.75 -15.10
N TYR A 420 -12.50 -0.68 -13.87
CA TYR A 420 -12.57 -1.79 -12.93
C TYR A 420 -14.00 -1.98 -12.46
N ALA A 421 -14.40 -3.20 -12.18
CA ALA A 421 -15.74 -3.53 -11.75
C ALA A 421 -15.73 -4.49 -10.56
N HIS A 422 -16.55 -4.20 -9.57
CA HIS A 422 -16.81 -5.05 -8.42
C HIS A 422 -18.31 -5.13 -8.15
N CYS A 423 -18.74 -6.09 -7.34
CA CYS A 423 -20.06 -5.99 -6.75
C CYS A 423 -20.13 -4.73 -5.88
N LEU A 424 -21.25 -4.03 -5.92
CA LEU A 424 -21.46 -2.82 -5.11
C LEU A 424 -21.53 -3.18 -3.62
N GLN A 425 -20.69 -2.54 -2.82
CA GLN A 425 -20.60 -2.81 -1.39
C GLN A 425 -21.97 -2.69 -0.71
N GLY A 426 -22.38 -3.73 0.02
CA GLY A 426 -23.62 -3.75 0.79
C GLY A 426 -24.91 -3.83 -0.03
N GLN A 427 -24.86 -4.02 -1.36
CA GLN A 427 -26.02 -4.02 -2.25
C GLN A 427 -26.08 -5.30 -3.09
N ALA A 428 -26.95 -6.23 -2.73
CA ALA A 428 -27.15 -7.48 -3.47
C ALA A 428 -27.56 -7.20 -4.94
N GLY A 429 -26.88 -7.84 -5.90
CA GLY A 429 -27.09 -7.66 -7.32
C GLY A 429 -26.56 -6.32 -7.88
N GLY A 430 -26.13 -5.40 -7.03
CA GLY A 430 -25.55 -4.13 -7.42
C GLY A 430 -24.12 -4.27 -7.96
N VAL A 431 -23.71 -3.36 -8.84
CA VAL A 431 -22.37 -3.30 -9.42
C VAL A 431 -21.77 -1.92 -9.18
N ALA A 432 -20.51 -1.88 -8.77
CA ALA A 432 -19.68 -0.69 -8.73
C ALA A 432 -18.69 -0.71 -9.89
N LEU A 433 -18.52 0.43 -10.55
CA LEU A 433 -17.47 0.64 -11.55
C LEU A 433 -16.56 1.77 -11.07
N LEU A 434 -15.26 1.59 -11.25
CA LEU A 434 -14.26 2.65 -11.16
C LEU A 434 -13.73 2.92 -12.55
N ALA A 435 -13.83 4.15 -13.01
CA ALA A 435 -13.29 4.62 -14.28
C ALA A 435 -12.26 5.74 -14.02
N ILE A 436 -11.05 5.57 -14.50
CA ILE A 436 -9.95 6.53 -14.37
C ILE A 436 -9.62 7.04 -15.78
N ASN A 437 -9.68 8.36 -15.98
CA ASN A 437 -9.16 8.99 -17.19
C ASN A 437 -7.91 9.79 -16.83
N ALA A 438 -6.75 9.19 -17.05
CA ALA A 438 -5.43 9.79 -16.79
C ALA A 438 -4.95 10.69 -17.93
N SER A 439 -5.71 10.83 -19.03
CA SER A 439 -5.37 11.77 -20.11
C SER A 439 -5.46 13.21 -19.60
N GLN A 440 -4.45 14.01 -19.86
CA GLN A 440 -4.44 15.41 -19.45
C GLN A 440 -5.34 16.32 -20.31
N THR A 441 -5.67 15.89 -21.53
CA THR A 441 -6.35 16.77 -22.48
C THR A 441 -7.58 16.15 -23.15
N THR A 442 -7.69 14.82 -23.15
CA THR A 442 -8.69 14.14 -23.95
C THR A 442 -9.76 13.50 -23.08
N PRO A 443 -11.03 13.87 -23.23
CA PRO A 443 -12.13 13.17 -22.58
C PRO A 443 -12.23 11.72 -23.08
N ALA A 444 -12.78 10.85 -22.22
CA ALA A 444 -13.11 9.49 -22.58
C ALA A 444 -14.63 9.29 -22.49
N ARG A 445 -15.15 8.25 -23.14
CA ARG A 445 -16.58 7.93 -23.15
C ARG A 445 -16.80 6.48 -22.79
N LEU A 446 -17.73 6.27 -21.87
CA LEU A 446 -18.32 4.96 -21.59
C LEU A 446 -19.79 5.00 -21.98
N GLU A 447 -20.36 3.85 -22.33
CA GLU A 447 -21.79 3.69 -22.52
C GLU A 447 -22.30 2.67 -21.52
N LEU A 448 -23.08 3.13 -20.52
CA LEU A 448 -23.63 2.30 -19.47
C LEU A 448 -25.04 1.83 -19.82
N ALA A 449 -25.27 0.52 -19.77
CA ALA A 449 -26.59 -0.04 -20.07
C ALA A 449 -27.66 0.28 -19.01
N ASN A 450 -27.23 0.64 -17.79
CA ASN A 450 -28.11 0.90 -16.64
C ASN A 450 -27.96 2.34 -16.14
N ALA A 451 -29.03 2.87 -15.55
CA ALA A 451 -28.94 4.07 -14.74
C ALA A 451 -28.04 3.84 -13.52
N SER A 452 -27.31 4.86 -13.12
CA SER A 452 -26.30 4.78 -12.07
C SER A 452 -26.26 6.05 -11.22
N GLU A 453 -25.59 5.97 -10.07
CA GLU A 453 -25.15 7.12 -9.32
C GLU A 453 -23.67 7.38 -9.60
N ARG A 454 -23.34 8.59 -10.01
CA ARG A 454 -22.00 8.99 -10.41
C ARG A 454 -21.30 9.80 -9.32
N TYR A 455 -20.07 9.42 -9.00
CA TYR A 455 -19.20 10.05 -8.01
C TYR A 455 -17.88 10.44 -8.69
N SER A 456 -17.81 11.68 -9.21
CA SER A 456 -16.61 12.16 -9.90
C SER A 456 -15.69 12.89 -8.95
N MET A 457 -14.47 12.40 -8.84
CA MET A 457 -13.38 13.00 -8.08
C MET A 457 -12.48 13.79 -9.03
N THR A 458 -12.22 15.03 -8.67
CA THR A 458 -11.35 15.97 -9.38
C THR A 458 -10.60 16.83 -8.36
N ALA A 459 -9.68 17.67 -8.84
CA ALA A 459 -9.02 18.67 -8.02
C ALA A 459 -8.92 20.01 -8.76
N PRO A 460 -8.62 21.13 -8.08
CA PRO A 460 -8.32 22.40 -8.73
C PRO A 460 -7.13 22.34 -9.70
N ASP A 461 -6.12 21.54 -9.33
CA ASP A 461 -4.98 21.11 -10.13
C ASP A 461 -4.49 19.76 -9.61
N LEU A 462 -3.68 19.04 -10.39
CA LEU A 462 -3.22 17.69 -10.03
C LEU A 462 -2.34 17.67 -8.76
N GLN A 463 -1.58 18.74 -8.51
CA GLN A 463 -0.72 18.81 -7.32
C GLN A 463 -1.44 19.40 -6.10
N SER A 464 -2.76 19.57 -6.18
CA SER A 464 -3.57 20.03 -5.06
C SER A 464 -3.71 18.95 -3.99
N GLY A 465 -3.61 19.33 -2.71
CA GLY A 465 -4.03 18.51 -1.58
C GLY A 465 -5.55 18.47 -1.37
N LYS A 466 -6.33 19.18 -2.20
CA LYS A 466 -7.80 19.24 -2.11
C LYS A 466 -8.43 18.34 -3.15
N VAL A 467 -9.41 17.56 -2.73
CA VAL A 467 -10.23 16.72 -3.60
C VAL A 467 -11.65 17.24 -3.66
N LEU A 468 -12.22 17.30 -4.86
CA LEU A 468 -13.62 17.61 -5.06
C LEU A 468 -14.40 16.35 -5.44
N LEU A 469 -15.51 16.11 -4.78
CA LEU A 469 -16.48 15.09 -5.17
C LEU A 469 -17.68 15.77 -5.82
N ASN A 470 -17.93 15.50 -7.08
CA ASN A 470 -19.01 16.13 -7.86
C ASN A 470 -18.98 17.68 -7.79
N GLY A 471 -17.79 18.28 -7.70
CA GLY A 471 -17.56 19.72 -7.61
C GLY A 471 -17.60 20.32 -6.20
N SER A 472 -17.87 19.52 -5.16
CA SER A 472 -17.83 19.95 -3.75
C SER A 472 -16.55 19.46 -3.08
N VAL A 473 -15.85 20.33 -2.35
CA VAL A 473 -14.61 19.96 -1.63
C VAL A 473 -14.92 18.91 -0.56
N LEU A 474 -14.14 17.83 -0.54
CA LEU A 474 -14.14 16.86 0.55
C LEU A 474 -13.34 17.41 1.73
N ALA A 475 -13.98 17.52 2.88
CA ALA A 475 -13.36 17.95 4.12
C ALA A 475 -14.12 17.34 5.31
N LEU A 476 -13.44 17.24 6.45
CA LEU A 476 -14.09 16.85 7.70
C LEU A 476 -15.03 17.98 8.17
N GLY A 477 -16.18 17.58 8.67
CA GLY A 477 -17.13 18.49 9.35
C GLY A 477 -16.74 18.76 10.80
N ALA A 478 -17.61 19.45 11.53
CA ALA A 478 -17.43 19.69 12.95
C ALA A 478 -17.34 18.36 13.72
N GLY A 479 -16.40 18.25 14.68
CA GLY A 479 -16.18 17.01 15.42
C GLY A 479 -15.64 15.86 14.55
N ASP A 480 -14.90 16.20 13.52
CA ASP A 480 -14.28 15.24 12.58
C ASP A 480 -15.31 14.35 11.85
N GLU A 481 -16.49 14.89 11.55
CA GLU A 481 -17.50 14.15 10.79
C GLU A 481 -17.08 13.96 9.33
N LEU A 482 -17.17 12.71 8.88
CA LEU A 482 -16.91 12.38 7.47
C LEU A 482 -18.05 12.92 6.58
N PRO A 483 -17.72 13.50 5.42
CA PRO A 483 -18.73 13.98 4.48
C PRO A 483 -19.58 12.82 3.96
N VAL A 484 -20.85 13.12 3.72
CA VAL A 484 -21.74 12.18 3.02
C VAL A 484 -21.39 12.19 1.53
N PHE A 485 -20.98 11.05 1.01
CA PHE A 485 -20.80 10.89 -0.42
C PHE A 485 -22.17 10.79 -1.10
N ARG A 486 -22.50 11.80 -1.90
CA ARG A 486 -23.77 11.84 -2.65
C ARG A 486 -23.47 11.66 -4.13
N GLY A 487 -24.01 10.60 -4.71
CA GLY A 487 -23.94 10.37 -6.15
C GLY A 487 -24.84 11.38 -6.92
N LYS A 488 -24.46 11.67 -8.15
CA LYS A 488 -25.33 12.38 -9.11
C LYS A 488 -26.07 11.34 -9.92
N PRO A 489 -27.42 11.32 -9.94
CA PRO A 489 -28.18 10.44 -10.81
C PRO A 489 -27.72 10.58 -12.27
N THR A 490 -27.46 9.46 -12.91
CA THR A 490 -27.00 9.39 -14.30
C THR A 490 -27.86 8.36 -15.02
N VAL A 491 -28.52 8.76 -16.09
CA VAL A 491 -29.35 7.88 -16.93
C VAL A 491 -28.48 6.88 -17.70
N ALA A 492 -29.07 5.76 -18.11
CA ALA A 492 -28.41 4.83 -19.02
C ALA A 492 -28.03 5.52 -20.34
N GLY A 493 -26.91 5.13 -20.92
CA GLY A 493 -26.39 5.70 -22.15
C GLY A 493 -24.96 6.20 -22.05
N PRO A 494 -24.53 7.08 -22.96
CA PRO A 494 -23.17 7.58 -23.00
C PRO A 494 -22.86 8.51 -21.81
N VAL A 495 -21.71 8.29 -21.18
CA VAL A 495 -21.17 9.10 -20.10
C VAL A 495 -19.78 9.58 -20.49
N GLU A 496 -19.56 10.87 -20.36
CA GLU A 496 -18.24 11.47 -20.56
C GLU A 496 -17.43 11.48 -19.26
N LEU A 497 -16.19 11.05 -19.35
CA LEU A 497 -15.16 11.15 -18.32
C LEU A 497 -14.24 12.31 -18.69
N ALA A 498 -14.24 13.37 -17.90
CA ALA A 498 -13.34 14.50 -18.11
C ALA A 498 -11.86 14.04 -18.09
N PRO A 499 -10.95 14.76 -18.76
CA PRO A 499 -9.52 14.58 -18.52
C PRO A 499 -9.19 14.72 -17.03
N GLU A 500 -8.11 14.05 -16.59
CA GLU A 500 -7.60 14.13 -15.20
C GLU A 500 -8.70 13.89 -14.15
N SER A 501 -9.56 12.88 -14.38
CA SER A 501 -10.67 12.57 -13.49
C SER A 501 -10.75 11.10 -13.12
N ILE A 502 -11.28 10.86 -11.93
CA ILE A 502 -11.58 9.54 -11.40
C ILE A 502 -13.08 9.51 -11.11
N THR A 503 -13.78 8.50 -11.61
CA THR A 503 -15.23 8.42 -11.44
C THR A 503 -15.64 7.03 -10.98
N PHE A 504 -16.36 6.97 -9.87
CA PHE A 504 -17.08 5.77 -9.48
C PHE A 504 -18.53 5.85 -9.97
N PHE A 505 -19.08 4.68 -10.33
CA PHE A 505 -20.49 4.52 -10.64
C PHE A 505 -21.06 3.43 -9.75
N GLY A 506 -22.08 3.76 -8.97
CA GLY A 506 -22.91 2.79 -8.27
C GLY A 506 -24.12 2.43 -9.13
N VAL A 507 -24.31 1.15 -9.41
CA VAL A 507 -25.42 0.64 -10.23
C VAL A 507 -26.23 -0.34 -9.38
N PRO A 508 -27.06 0.14 -8.45
CA PRO A 508 -27.81 -0.72 -7.52
C PRO A 508 -28.81 -1.63 -8.26
N GLY A 509 -29.36 -1.15 -9.38
CA GLY A 509 -30.30 -1.88 -10.24
C GLY A 509 -29.65 -2.75 -11.32
N ALA A 510 -28.37 -3.08 -11.23
CA ALA A 510 -27.69 -3.92 -12.23
C ALA A 510 -28.26 -5.33 -12.30
N ASN A 511 -28.73 -5.88 -11.19
CA ASN A 511 -29.22 -7.27 -11.04
C ASN A 511 -28.20 -8.32 -11.49
N ASN A 512 -26.93 -8.05 -11.29
CA ASN A 512 -25.86 -8.98 -11.68
C ASN A 512 -25.94 -10.27 -10.81
N PRO A 513 -26.02 -11.45 -11.45
CA PRO A 513 -26.12 -12.72 -10.70
C PRO A 513 -24.87 -13.06 -9.90
N ALA A 514 -23.70 -12.56 -10.29
CA ALA A 514 -22.44 -12.76 -9.56
C ALA A 514 -22.36 -11.95 -8.24
N CYS A 515 -23.29 -11.02 -8.04
CA CYS A 515 -23.36 -10.13 -6.87
C CYS A 515 -24.51 -10.45 -5.91
N ARG A 516 -25.07 -11.66 -6.00
CA ARG A 516 -26.19 -12.12 -5.15
C ARG A 516 -25.71 -12.89 -3.94
#